data_577b30fa961d48d61f7878a7ccf1c3a0
#
_entry.id   577b30fa961d48d61f7878a7ccf1c3a0
#
_cell.length_a   1.000
_cell.length_b   1.000
_cell.length_c   1.000
_cell.angle_alpha   90.00
_cell.angle_beta   90.00
_cell.angle_gamma   90.00
#
_symmetry.space_group_name_H-M   'P 1'
#
loop_
_entity.id
_entity.type
_entity.pdbx_description
1 polymer ?
#
loop_
_entity_poly.entity_id
_entity_poly.type
_entity_poly.pdbx_seq_one_letter_code
_entity_poly.pdbx_strand_id
1 'polypeptide(L)'
;DEPTNHLDLHAVLWLEDYLIKWPKTVLIVSHARSFLNCVCTDIVHLKSRKLASFRGTYDNFEKQLHEQIRNQRSQAEGVERQKKHIQAFVDKFRYNAKRASLVQSRIKALERIADVELYEEDSEYVFTFPDPGMVEAPIMGFDNVSFGYPGTNRTLFKNLDFGLDMERWAPGHGDPRSY
;
A
#
# COMPACT_ATOMS: atom_id res chain seq x y z
N ASP A 1 14.93 12.93 -1.15
CA ASP A 1 13.97 12.06 -1.84
C ASP A 1 14.65 10.74 -2.17
N GLU A 2 14.04 9.63 -1.71
CA GLU A 2 14.50 8.25 -1.93
C GLU A 2 16.02 8.05 -1.75
N PRO A 3 16.58 8.36 -0.58
CA PRO A 3 18.04 8.37 -0.38
C PRO A 3 18.67 6.98 -0.42
N THR A 4 17.88 5.93 -0.31
CA THR A 4 18.34 4.53 -0.32
C THR A 4 18.40 3.92 -1.73
N ASN A 5 17.80 4.58 -2.73
CA ASN A 5 17.80 4.06 -4.08
C ASN A 5 19.23 4.03 -4.66
N HIS A 6 19.52 2.95 -5.37
CA HIS A 6 20.82 2.71 -6.03
C HIS A 6 22.03 2.56 -5.07
N LEU A 7 21.80 2.49 -3.76
CA LEU A 7 22.84 2.18 -2.78
C LEU A 7 22.93 0.68 -2.52
N ASP A 8 24.14 0.20 -2.30
CA ASP A 8 24.35 -1.14 -1.77
C ASP A 8 24.02 -1.20 -0.25
N LEU A 9 23.94 -2.39 0.30
CA LEU A 9 23.58 -2.60 1.69
C LEU A 9 24.53 -1.87 2.66
N HIS A 10 25.83 -1.86 2.38
CA HIS A 10 26.81 -1.23 3.25
C HIS A 10 26.66 0.30 3.26
N ALA A 11 26.37 0.89 2.10
CA ALA A 11 26.11 2.32 1.99
C ALA A 11 24.81 2.72 2.69
N VAL A 12 23.76 1.89 2.62
CA VAL A 12 22.49 2.12 3.35
C VAL A 12 22.74 2.10 4.86
N LEU A 13 23.41 1.09 5.39
CA LEU A 13 23.73 0.98 6.82
C LEU A 13 24.59 2.16 7.31
N TRP A 14 25.57 2.58 6.50
CA TRP A 14 26.36 3.77 6.81
C TRP A 14 25.49 5.03 6.86
N LEU A 15 24.56 5.17 5.90
CA LEU A 15 23.67 6.32 5.83
C LEU A 15 22.70 6.36 7.03
N GLU A 16 22.17 5.21 7.47
CA GLU A 16 21.36 5.09 8.69
C GLU A 16 22.12 5.58 9.90
N ASP A 17 23.33 5.06 10.14
CA ASP A 17 24.18 5.46 11.25
C ASP A 17 24.53 6.94 11.23
N TYR A 18 24.78 7.49 10.05
CA TYR A 18 25.08 8.91 9.87
C TYR A 18 23.87 9.78 10.23
N LEU A 19 22.67 9.44 9.72
CA LEU A 19 21.47 10.24 9.95
C LEU A 19 20.95 10.14 11.38
N ILE A 20 21.07 9.00 12.05
CA ILE A 20 20.72 8.86 13.47
C ILE A 20 21.53 9.82 14.34
N LYS A 21 22.80 10.03 13.99
CA LYS A 21 23.71 10.93 14.73
C LYS A 21 23.62 12.40 14.27
N TRP A 22 22.80 12.68 13.25
CA TRP A 22 22.70 14.01 12.66
C TRP A 22 21.98 14.99 13.60
N PRO A 23 22.62 16.13 13.99
CA PRO A 23 22.07 17.01 15.04
C PRO A 23 20.99 17.97 14.57
N LYS A 24 20.69 18.01 13.27
CA LYS A 24 19.73 18.95 12.69
C LYS A 24 18.50 18.22 12.15
N THR A 25 17.43 18.96 11.91
CA THR A 25 16.21 18.44 11.30
C THR A 25 16.48 17.98 9.86
N VAL A 26 16.00 16.78 9.52
CA VAL A 26 16.06 16.19 8.19
C VAL A 26 14.66 15.83 7.75
N LEU A 27 14.32 16.18 6.52
CA LEU A 27 13.08 15.72 5.87
C LEU A 27 13.44 14.67 4.83
N ILE A 28 12.86 13.48 5.00
CA ILE A 28 13.13 12.30 4.15
C ILE A 28 11.83 11.86 3.50
N VAL A 29 11.87 11.58 2.20
CA VAL A 29 10.82 10.87 1.48
C VAL A 29 11.39 9.52 1.06
N SER A 30 10.77 8.43 1.51
CA SER A 30 11.20 7.07 1.17
C SER A 30 10.05 6.07 1.30
N HIS A 31 10.16 4.97 0.56
CA HIS A 31 9.28 3.81 0.67
C HIS A 31 9.93 2.63 1.44
N ALA A 32 11.21 2.77 1.82
CA ALA A 32 11.95 1.75 2.57
C ALA A 32 11.54 1.75 4.05
N ARG A 33 10.65 0.85 4.46
CA ARG A 33 10.10 0.77 5.83
C ARG A 33 11.17 0.60 6.88
N SER A 34 12.15 -0.29 6.68
CA SER A 34 13.27 -0.53 7.59
C SER A 34 14.06 0.75 7.86
N PHE A 35 14.41 1.45 6.80
CA PHE A 35 15.13 2.71 6.86
C PHE A 35 14.36 3.78 7.63
N LEU A 36 13.06 3.97 7.33
CA LEU A 36 12.21 4.91 8.04
C LEU A 36 12.07 4.56 9.53
N ASN A 37 11.97 3.29 9.87
CA ASN A 37 11.91 2.83 11.27
C ASN A 37 13.19 3.12 12.05
N CYS A 38 14.34 3.03 11.40
CA CYS A 38 15.64 3.27 12.04
C CYS A 38 15.93 4.76 12.24
N VAL A 39 15.59 5.60 11.25
CA VAL A 39 16.07 6.98 11.18
C VAL A 39 15.02 7.99 11.66
N CYS A 40 13.72 7.77 11.38
CA CYS A 40 12.71 8.78 11.61
C CYS A 40 12.16 8.77 13.04
N THR A 41 11.98 9.96 13.60
CA THR A 41 11.32 10.19 14.90
C THR A 41 9.86 10.55 14.75
N ASP A 42 9.49 11.09 13.60
CA ASP A 42 8.14 11.54 13.27
C ASP A 42 7.84 11.19 11.81
N ILE A 43 6.60 10.83 11.53
CA ILE A 43 6.12 10.51 10.18
C ILE A 43 5.09 11.54 9.76
N VAL A 44 5.25 12.08 8.57
CA VAL A 44 4.28 12.98 7.94
C VAL A 44 3.62 12.26 6.78
N HIS A 45 2.34 11.96 6.94
CA HIS A 45 1.54 11.27 5.93
C HIS A 45 0.84 12.28 5.02
N LEU A 46 1.13 12.21 3.72
CA LEU A 46 0.47 13.01 2.71
C LEU A 46 -0.65 12.19 2.05
N LYS A 47 -1.89 12.59 2.30
CA LYS A 47 -3.06 11.99 1.64
C LYS A 47 -4.13 13.03 1.35
N SER A 48 -4.81 12.91 0.20
CA SER A 48 -5.89 13.82 -0.22
C SER A 48 -5.52 15.29 -0.11
N ARG A 49 -4.27 15.65 -0.46
CA ARG A 49 -3.68 17.00 -0.38
C ARG A 49 -3.61 17.57 1.04
N LYS A 50 -3.69 16.72 2.06
CA LYS A 50 -3.54 17.09 3.48
C LYS A 50 -2.33 16.39 4.05
N LEU A 51 -1.69 17.05 5.02
CA LEU A 51 -0.58 16.49 5.78
C LEU A 51 -1.07 16.14 7.18
N ALA A 52 -0.82 14.90 7.60
CA ALA A 52 -1.07 14.45 8.96
C ALA A 52 0.26 14.02 9.60
N SER A 53 0.56 14.51 10.80
CA SER A 53 1.80 14.20 11.50
C SER A 53 1.54 13.17 12.59
N PHE A 54 2.43 12.17 12.66
CA PHE A 54 2.40 11.08 13.63
C PHE A 54 3.76 10.99 14.32
N ARG A 55 3.77 10.92 15.64
CA ARG A 55 5.01 10.72 16.41
C ARG A 55 5.38 9.26 16.46
N GLY A 56 6.66 8.98 16.34
CA GLY A 56 7.23 7.65 16.43
C GLY A 56 7.70 7.09 15.10
N THR A 57 7.97 5.80 15.11
CA THR A 57 8.47 5.05 13.96
C THR A 57 7.36 4.80 12.92
N TYR A 58 7.76 4.34 11.72
CA TYR A 58 6.83 3.97 10.67
C TYR A 58 5.81 2.89 11.12
N ASP A 59 6.24 1.90 11.89
CA ASP A 59 5.35 0.85 12.41
C ASP A 59 4.30 1.42 13.37
N ASN A 60 4.67 2.41 14.19
CA ASN A 60 3.73 3.09 15.07
C ASN A 60 2.71 3.91 14.29
N PHE A 61 3.15 4.60 13.24
CA PHE A 61 2.28 5.30 12.31
C PHE A 61 1.27 4.34 11.67
N GLU A 62 1.73 3.20 11.13
CA GLU A 62 0.87 2.22 10.46
C GLU A 62 -0.22 1.69 11.41
N LYS A 63 0.15 1.36 12.65
CA LYS A 63 -0.81 0.94 13.69
C LYS A 63 -1.85 2.03 13.98
N GLN A 64 -1.42 3.26 14.21
CA GLN A 64 -2.30 4.39 14.49
C GLN A 64 -3.24 4.66 13.31
N LEU A 65 -2.75 4.60 12.09
CA LEU A 65 -3.54 4.78 10.89
C LEU A 65 -4.62 3.70 10.77
N HIS A 66 -4.26 2.43 10.96
CA HIS A 66 -5.23 1.33 10.94
C HIS A 66 -6.31 1.46 12.03
N GLU A 67 -5.94 1.89 13.23
CA GLU A 67 -6.90 2.16 14.31
C GLU A 67 -7.84 3.31 13.95
N GLN A 68 -7.33 4.39 13.39
CA GLN A 68 -8.14 5.52 12.92
C GLN A 68 -9.15 5.08 11.85
N ILE A 69 -8.71 4.34 10.85
CA ILE A 69 -9.58 3.82 9.79
C ILE A 69 -10.67 2.92 10.37
N ARG A 70 -10.29 2.01 11.25
CA ARG A 70 -11.25 1.11 11.93
C ARG A 70 -12.29 1.88 12.73
N ASN A 71 -11.86 2.89 13.48
CA ASN A 71 -12.74 3.73 14.28
C ASN A 71 -13.69 4.55 13.40
N GLN A 72 -13.20 5.13 12.31
CA GLN A 72 -14.03 5.86 11.34
C GLN A 72 -15.08 4.94 10.70
N ARG A 73 -14.71 3.73 10.28
CA ARG A 73 -15.68 2.75 9.75
C ARG A 73 -16.75 2.39 10.77
N SER A 74 -16.36 2.11 12.02
CA SER A 74 -17.31 1.79 13.09
C SER A 74 -18.26 2.95 13.39
N GLN A 75 -17.76 4.19 13.39
CA GLN A 75 -18.60 5.39 13.56
C GLN A 75 -19.57 5.56 12.39
N ALA A 76 -19.09 5.40 11.14
CA ALA A 76 -19.94 5.51 9.96
C ALA A 76 -21.06 4.46 9.95
N GLU A 77 -20.75 3.20 10.29
CA GLU A 77 -21.75 2.15 10.45
C GLU A 77 -22.77 2.46 11.57
N GLY A 78 -22.31 3.07 12.66
CA GLY A 78 -23.16 3.53 13.75
C GLY A 78 -24.15 4.61 13.27
N VAL A 79 -23.65 5.61 12.57
CA VAL A 79 -24.44 6.69 11.98
C VAL A 79 -25.43 6.13 10.95
N GLU A 80 -25.00 5.23 10.09
CA GLU A 80 -25.88 4.61 9.09
C GLU A 80 -26.99 3.79 9.72
N ARG A 81 -26.70 3.00 10.76
CA ARG A 81 -27.71 2.27 11.54
C ARG A 81 -28.72 3.22 12.18
N GLN A 82 -28.26 4.34 12.73
CA GLN A 82 -29.14 5.37 13.32
C GLN A 82 -30.01 6.01 12.24
N LYS A 83 -29.45 6.37 11.08
CA LYS A 83 -30.25 6.90 9.95
C LYS A 83 -31.30 5.91 9.49
N LYS A 84 -30.93 4.64 9.28
CA LYS A 84 -31.89 3.58 8.90
C LYS A 84 -33.02 3.40 9.93
N HIS A 85 -32.70 3.47 11.22
CA HIS A 85 -33.70 3.36 12.27
C HIS A 85 -34.72 4.53 12.26
N ILE A 86 -34.22 5.75 12.10
CA ILE A 86 -35.07 6.95 12.02
C ILE A 86 -35.91 6.91 10.74
N GLN A 87 -35.31 6.52 9.61
CA GLN A 87 -36.04 6.41 8.35
C GLN A 87 -37.17 5.37 8.42
N ALA A 88 -36.90 4.20 8.97
CA ALA A 88 -37.90 3.16 9.15
C ALA A 88 -39.06 3.64 10.02
N PHE A 89 -38.78 4.44 11.06
CA PHE A 89 -39.84 5.06 11.88
C PHE A 89 -40.68 6.06 11.06
N VAL A 90 -40.01 6.92 10.29
CA VAL A 90 -40.68 7.90 9.41
C VAL A 90 -41.58 7.19 8.41
N ASP A 91 -41.09 6.17 7.73
CA ASP A 91 -41.81 5.41 6.70
C ASP A 91 -43.03 4.71 7.29
N LYS A 92 -42.90 4.11 8.50
CA LYS A 92 -43.99 3.43 9.19
C LYS A 92 -45.13 4.37 9.61
N PHE A 93 -44.80 5.61 9.99
CA PHE A 93 -45.79 6.54 10.58
C PHE A 93 -46.11 7.75 9.71
N ARG A 94 -45.56 7.84 8.49
CA ARG A 94 -45.71 8.96 7.57
C ARG A 94 -47.16 9.40 7.33
N TYR A 95 -48.06 8.46 7.25
CA TYR A 95 -49.47 8.71 6.96
C TYR A 95 -50.35 8.79 8.20
N ASN A 96 -49.78 8.75 9.40
CA ASN A 96 -50.54 8.80 10.64
C ASN A 96 -50.67 10.25 11.14
N ALA A 97 -51.86 10.85 10.95
CA ALA A 97 -52.10 12.24 11.33
C ALA A 97 -51.84 12.50 12.85
N LYS A 98 -52.11 11.52 13.73
CA LYS A 98 -51.88 11.65 15.18
C LYS A 98 -50.36 11.70 15.52
N ARG A 99 -49.51 11.29 14.64
CA ARG A 99 -48.03 11.28 14.85
C ARG A 99 -47.27 12.23 13.93
N ALA A 100 -47.97 13.09 13.20
CA ALA A 100 -47.36 14.01 12.22
C ALA A 100 -46.24 14.88 12.81
N SER A 101 -46.47 15.46 13.99
CA SER A 101 -45.48 16.29 14.69
C SER A 101 -44.21 15.49 15.06
N LEU A 102 -44.37 14.23 15.51
CA LEU A 102 -43.25 13.36 15.88
C LEU A 102 -42.46 12.93 14.65
N VAL A 103 -43.12 12.63 13.53
CA VAL A 103 -42.49 12.31 12.24
C VAL A 103 -41.69 13.50 11.74
N GLN A 104 -42.23 14.69 11.76
CA GLN A 104 -41.54 15.93 11.39
C GLN A 104 -40.28 16.16 12.23
N SER A 105 -40.39 15.95 13.55
CA SER A 105 -39.20 16.03 14.44
C SER A 105 -38.13 15.03 14.08
N ARG A 106 -38.52 13.80 13.71
CA ARG A 106 -37.57 12.76 13.30
C ARG A 106 -36.92 13.06 11.94
N ILE A 107 -37.63 13.63 10.98
CA ILE A 107 -37.08 14.09 9.70
C ILE A 107 -36.02 15.16 9.94
N LYS A 108 -36.36 16.19 10.76
CA LYS A 108 -35.38 17.23 11.13
C LYS A 108 -34.14 16.66 11.84
N ALA A 109 -34.31 15.61 12.65
CA ALA A 109 -33.21 14.94 13.30
C ALA A 109 -32.31 14.20 12.26
N LEU A 110 -32.93 13.55 11.26
CA LEU A 110 -32.22 12.89 10.16
C LEU A 110 -31.36 13.87 9.35
N GLU A 111 -31.92 15.05 9.03
CA GLU A 111 -31.20 16.11 8.27
C GLU A 111 -30.02 16.69 9.04
N ARG A 112 -30.02 16.62 10.37
CA ARG A 112 -28.91 17.12 11.21
C ARG A 112 -27.79 16.12 11.42
N ILE A 113 -28.01 14.85 11.08
CA ILE A 113 -26.97 13.82 11.20
C ILE A 113 -25.99 14.01 10.07
N ALA A 114 -24.79 14.52 10.40
CA ALA A 114 -23.70 14.64 9.44
C ALA A 114 -23.19 13.27 8.99
N ASP A 115 -22.80 13.17 7.74
CA ASP A 115 -22.09 12.01 7.24
C ASP A 115 -20.66 11.98 7.79
N VAL A 116 -20.18 10.79 8.11
CA VAL A 116 -18.79 10.58 8.49
C VAL A 116 -17.97 10.43 7.21
N GLU A 117 -17.00 11.32 7.01
CA GLU A 117 -16.03 11.15 5.93
C GLU A 117 -15.26 9.85 6.19
N LEU A 118 -15.38 8.91 5.28
CA LEU A 118 -14.59 7.68 5.32
C LEU A 118 -13.20 7.93 4.75
N TYR A 119 -12.22 7.23 5.32
CA TYR A 119 -10.89 7.18 4.74
C TYR A 119 -10.98 6.50 3.37
N GLU A 120 -10.66 7.24 2.32
CA GLU A 120 -10.59 6.69 0.97
C GLU A 120 -9.34 5.80 0.86
N GLU A 121 -9.53 4.52 0.71
CA GLU A 121 -8.45 3.60 0.35
C GLU A 121 -8.18 3.75 -1.15
N ASP A 122 -6.89 3.70 -1.50
CA ASP A 122 -6.52 3.67 -2.90
C ASP A 122 -7.08 2.40 -3.54
N SER A 123 -7.60 2.51 -4.74
CA SER A 123 -8.14 1.37 -5.47
C SER A 123 -7.04 0.33 -5.70
N GLU A 124 -7.31 -0.92 -5.36
CA GLU A 124 -6.40 -2.00 -5.72
C GLU A 124 -6.36 -2.14 -7.24
N TYR A 125 -5.17 -1.97 -7.80
CA TYR A 125 -4.94 -2.24 -9.22
C TYR A 125 -4.69 -3.72 -9.42
N VAL A 126 -5.64 -4.40 -10.04
CA VAL A 126 -5.48 -5.80 -10.42
C VAL A 126 -4.84 -5.86 -11.81
N PHE A 127 -3.59 -6.30 -11.86
CA PHE A 127 -2.91 -6.55 -13.12
C PHE A 127 -3.21 -7.98 -13.57
N THR A 128 -3.83 -8.10 -14.72
CA THR A 128 -4.08 -9.41 -15.35
C THR A 128 -3.23 -9.52 -16.61
N PHE A 129 -2.40 -10.55 -16.68
CA PHE A 129 -1.68 -10.87 -17.91
C PHE A 129 -2.56 -11.84 -18.73
N PRO A 130 -2.66 -11.62 -20.05
CA PRO A 130 -3.36 -12.56 -20.90
C PRO A 130 -2.65 -13.91 -20.87
N ASP A 131 -3.43 -14.99 -20.91
CA ASP A 131 -2.87 -16.33 -21.02
C ASP A 131 -2.18 -16.46 -22.40
N PRO A 132 -0.87 -16.74 -22.45
CA PRO A 132 -0.14 -16.86 -23.72
C PRO A 132 -0.52 -18.13 -24.52
N GLY A 133 -1.32 -19.03 -23.93
CA GLY A 133 -1.58 -20.36 -24.47
C GLY A 133 -0.37 -21.29 -24.33
N MET A 134 -0.50 -22.49 -24.87
CA MET A 134 0.60 -23.47 -24.88
C MET A 134 1.61 -23.12 -25.98
N VAL A 135 2.84 -22.85 -25.58
CA VAL A 135 3.97 -22.65 -26.49
C VAL A 135 4.84 -23.91 -26.47
N GLU A 136 5.20 -24.44 -27.64
CA GLU A 136 6.06 -25.61 -27.72
C GLU A 136 7.45 -25.32 -27.17
N ALA A 137 8.00 -26.26 -26.40
CA ALA A 137 9.34 -26.18 -25.85
C ALA A 137 10.41 -26.51 -26.92
N PRO A 138 11.60 -25.89 -26.85
CA PRO A 138 12.01 -24.83 -25.90
C PRO A 138 11.54 -23.44 -26.35
N ILE A 139 11.02 -22.64 -25.42
CA ILE A 139 10.59 -21.27 -25.73
C ILE A 139 11.78 -20.40 -26.07
N MET A 140 12.87 -20.56 -25.33
CA MET A 140 14.15 -19.91 -25.56
C MET A 140 15.28 -20.85 -25.15
N GLY A 141 16.27 -21.02 -26.01
CA GLY A 141 17.44 -21.84 -25.73
C GLY A 141 18.72 -21.13 -26.12
N PHE A 142 19.71 -21.22 -25.26
CA PHE A 142 21.11 -20.92 -25.56
C PHE A 142 21.88 -22.22 -25.43
N ASP A 143 22.58 -22.62 -26.48
CA ASP A 143 23.39 -23.83 -26.51
C ASP A 143 24.83 -23.45 -26.78
N ASN A 144 25.70 -23.72 -25.82
CA ASN A 144 27.14 -23.44 -25.90
C ASN A 144 27.50 -22.00 -26.32
N VAL A 145 26.72 -21.02 -25.83
CA VAL A 145 26.88 -19.60 -26.18
C VAL A 145 27.97 -18.93 -25.36
N SER A 146 28.84 -18.19 -26.03
CA SER A 146 29.83 -17.32 -25.37
C SER A 146 29.61 -15.87 -25.75
N PHE A 147 29.64 -14.98 -24.76
CA PHE A 147 29.38 -13.56 -24.96
C PHE A 147 30.43 -12.67 -24.30
N GLY A 148 30.77 -11.61 -25.00
CA GLY A 148 31.60 -10.49 -24.52
C GLY A 148 31.24 -9.22 -25.28
N TYR A 149 31.49 -8.06 -24.68
CA TYR A 149 31.27 -6.79 -25.36
C TYR A 149 32.30 -6.54 -26.48
N PRO A 150 31.87 -6.02 -27.64
CA PRO A 150 32.78 -5.64 -28.71
C PRO A 150 33.85 -4.64 -28.23
N GLY A 151 35.11 -4.86 -28.57
CA GLY A 151 36.22 -3.99 -28.18
C GLY A 151 36.80 -4.26 -26.78
N THR A 152 36.29 -5.25 -26.04
CA THR A 152 36.88 -5.71 -24.79
C THR A 152 37.45 -7.12 -24.97
N ASN A 153 38.64 -7.39 -24.43
CA ASN A 153 39.20 -8.76 -24.41
C ASN A 153 38.61 -9.62 -23.29
N ARG A 154 37.49 -9.19 -22.66
CA ARG A 154 36.85 -9.89 -21.55
C ARG A 154 35.60 -10.62 -22.03
N THR A 155 35.65 -11.96 -21.98
CA THR A 155 34.48 -12.78 -22.16
C THR A 155 33.68 -12.79 -20.84
N LEU A 156 32.41 -12.43 -20.90
CA LEU A 156 31.51 -12.41 -19.72
C LEU A 156 30.94 -13.79 -19.42
N PHE A 157 30.48 -14.48 -20.46
CA PHE A 157 29.93 -15.84 -20.36
C PHE A 157 30.68 -16.73 -21.34
N LYS A 158 30.99 -17.96 -20.92
CA LYS A 158 31.60 -19.00 -21.77
C LYS A 158 30.76 -20.26 -21.65
N ASN A 159 30.52 -20.89 -22.80
CA ASN A 159 29.82 -22.17 -22.89
C ASN A 159 28.50 -22.16 -22.06
N LEU A 160 27.70 -21.12 -22.25
CA LEU A 160 26.43 -20.98 -21.56
C LEU A 160 25.38 -21.88 -22.22
N ASP A 161 24.88 -22.85 -21.46
CA ASP A 161 23.74 -23.66 -21.81
C ASP A 161 22.55 -23.23 -20.91
N PHE A 162 21.52 -22.72 -21.54
CA PHE A 162 20.36 -22.20 -20.80
C PHE A 162 19.10 -22.39 -21.63
N GLY A 163 18.04 -22.93 -21.01
CA GLY A 163 16.75 -23.11 -21.65
C GLY A 163 15.62 -22.62 -20.77
N LEU A 164 14.61 -22.03 -21.39
CA LEU A 164 13.35 -21.65 -20.76
C LEU A 164 12.23 -22.46 -21.40
N ASP A 165 11.45 -23.13 -20.55
CA ASP A 165 10.23 -23.84 -20.88
C ASP A 165 9.06 -23.25 -20.08
N MET A 166 7.82 -23.56 -20.47
CA MET A 166 6.61 -23.09 -19.78
C MET A 166 6.53 -23.55 -18.31
N GLU A 167 7.13 -24.69 -17.98
CA GLU A 167 7.10 -25.27 -16.64
C GLU A 167 8.27 -24.79 -15.74
N ARG A 168 9.22 -24.06 -16.29
CA ARG A 168 10.39 -23.57 -15.54
C ARG A 168 10.29 -22.08 -15.28
N TRP A 169 10.29 -21.74 -14.02
CA TRP A 169 10.48 -20.36 -13.56
C TRP A 169 11.91 -19.93 -13.84
N ALA A 170 12.11 -18.71 -14.33
CA ALA A 170 13.44 -18.16 -14.54
C ALA A 170 14.25 -18.21 -13.22
N PRO A 171 15.55 -18.60 -13.26
CA PRO A 171 16.39 -18.60 -12.07
C PRO A 171 16.57 -17.16 -11.57
N GLY A 172 15.96 -16.88 -10.45
CA GLY A 172 15.86 -15.57 -9.81
C GLY A 172 14.74 -15.56 -8.77
N HIS A 173 13.79 -16.48 -8.92
CA HIS A 173 12.83 -16.80 -7.85
C HIS A 173 13.20 -18.20 -7.36
N GLY A 174 14.05 -18.26 -6.34
CA GLY A 174 14.34 -19.49 -5.63
C GLY A 174 13.06 -20.13 -5.14
N ASP A 175 12.95 -21.45 -5.27
CA ASP A 175 11.86 -22.24 -4.65
C ASP A 175 11.78 -21.83 -3.16
N PRO A 176 10.64 -21.31 -2.69
CA PRO A 176 10.48 -20.93 -1.27
C PRO A 176 10.67 -22.10 -0.30
N ARG A 177 10.91 -23.31 -0.79
CA ARG A 177 11.16 -24.54 0.00
C ARG A 177 12.64 -24.94 0.10
N SER A 178 13.57 -24.14 -0.45
CA SER A 178 15.01 -24.45 -0.44
C SER A 178 15.83 -23.63 0.56
N TYR A 179 15.20 -23.14 1.65
CA TYR A 179 15.90 -22.58 2.81
C TYR A 179 15.48 -23.30 4.09
#